data_3444672893eda819d2682232f095bde6
#
_entry.id   3444672893eda819d2682232f095bde6
#
_cell.length_a   1.000
_cell.length_b   1.000
_cell.length_c   1.000
_cell.angle_alpha   90.00
_cell.angle_beta   90.00
_cell.angle_gamma   90.00
#
_symmetry.space_group_name_H-M   'P 1'
#
loop_
_entity.id
_entity.type
_entity.pdbx_description
1 polymer ?
#
loop_
_entity_poly.entity_id
_entity_poly.type
_entity_poly.pdbx_seq_one_letter_code
_entity_poly.pdbx_strand_id
1 'polypeptide(L)'
;MKHLIIFIDSGDTLVDESTEVRKVPGGVVYDASLAPGAAETIRQLKKAGYTIALVADGLAESFRRVYSMHFDELPFDAMAISEEVGEEKPSPRMFEAAMDQLGLTPADKSRILMVGNNLSRDIIGANRFGIRSALMAWSPRYRMEPESAEETPDYRLENVPQLLKLAAKLEEEYRD
;
A
#
# COMPACT_ATOMS: atom_id res chain seq x y z
N MET A 1 -3.66 -3.39 20.22
CA MET A 1 -3.60 -3.53 18.74
C MET A 1 -4.60 -2.53 18.19
N LYS A 2 -4.27 -1.84 17.09
CA LYS A 2 -5.20 -0.93 16.43
C LYS A 2 -6.24 -1.69 15.62
N HIS A 3 -7.44 -1.09 15.43
CA HIS A 3 -8.51 -1.71 14.64
C HIS A 3 -8.28 -1.53 13.14
N LEU A 4 -7.82 -0.33 12.73
CA LEU A 4 -7.51 -0.04 11.34
C LEU A 4 -6.35 -0.90 10.84
N ILE A 5 -6.54 -1.51 9.67
CA ILE A 5 -5.55 -2.27 8.92
C ILE A 5 -5.20 -1.49 7.66
N ILE A 6 -3.92 -1.34 7.37
CA ILE A 6 -3.44 -0.58 6.21
C ILE A 6 -2.89 -1.57 5.19
N PHE A 7 -3.52 -1.63 4.01
CA PHE A 7 -2.95 -2.22 2.81
C PHE A 7 -2.26 -1.10 2.04
N ILE A 8 -1.04 -1.30 1.61
CA ILE A 8 -0.25 -0.24 0.97
C ILE A 8 0.51 -0.76 -0.23
N ASP A 9 0.47 0.01 -1.32
CA ASP A 9 1.28 -0.21 -2.51
C ASP A 9 2.72 0.26 -2.28
N SER A 10 3.62 -0.08 -3.19
CA SER A 10 5.05 0.24 -3.11
C SER A 10 5.46 1.38 -4.03
N GLY A 11 5.47 1.12 -5.33
CA GLY A 11 6.01 2.04 -6.33
C GLY A 11 5.25 3.36 -6.38
N ASP A 12 5.97 4.48 -6.35
CA ASP A 12 5.43 5.84 -6.27
C ASP A 12 4.34 6.05 -5.19
N THR A 13 4.28 5.12 -4.24
CA THR A 13 3.52 5.22 -2.99
C THR A 13 4.48 5.37 -1.82
N LEU A 14 5.33 4.37 -1.56
CA LEU A 14 6.40 4.38 -0.56
C LEU A 14 7.80 4.50 -1.15
N VAL A 15 8.01 4.00 -2.37
CA VAL A 15 9.28 3.97 -3.09
C VAL A 15 9.20 4.95 -4.25
N ASP A 16 10.24 5.75 -4.44
CA ASP A 16 10.39 6.59 -5.62
C ASP A 16 10.91 5.73 -6.78
N GLU A 17 10.00 5.28 -7.66
CA GLU A 17 10.36 4.44 -8.81
C GLU A 17 11.34 5.12 -9.78
N SER A 18 11.42 6.46 -9.78
CA SER A 18 12.38 7.18 -10.62
C SER A 18 13.83 6.93 -10.21
N THR A 19 14.05 6.43 -8.99
CA THR A 19 15.36 6.13 -8.41
C THR A 19 15.75 4.64 -8.52
N GLU A 20 14.88 3.80 -9.06
CA GLU A 20 15.12 2.35 -9.16
C GLU A 20 16.34 2.01 -10.02
N VAL A 21 17.20 1.15 -9.50
CA VAL A 21 18.35 0.59 -10.19
C VAL A 21 18.11 -0.88 -10.51
N ARG A 22 18.20 -1.23 -11.79
CA ARG A 22 18.05 -2.62 -12.30
C ARG A 22 19.27 -2.99 -13.15
N LYS A 23 19.67 -4.26 -13.11
CA LYS A 23 20.76 -4.77 -13.98
C LYS A 23 20.28 -5.07 -15.39
N VAL A 24 19.00 -5.44 -15.50
CA VAL A 24 18.33 -5.72 -16.79
C VAL A 24 16.95 -5.10 -16.79
N PRO A 25 16.44 -4.64 -17.96
CA PRO A 25 15.07 -4.12 -18.06
C PRO A 25 14.05 -5.14 -17.54
N GLY A 26 13.11 -4.68 -16.71
CA GLY A 26 12.07 -5.54 -16.10
C GLY A 26 12.56 -6.53 -15.05
N GLY A 27 13.87 -6.54 -14.76
CA GLY A 27 14.45 -7.42 -13.73
C GLY A 27 14.29 -6.89 -12.31
N VAL A 28 14.93 -7.59 -11.39
CA VAL A 28 14.93 -7.23 -9.95
C VAL A 28 15.46 -5.81 -9.74
N VAL A 29 14.78 -5.06 -8.88
CA VAL A 29 15.25 -3.76 -8.37
C VAL A 29 16.32 -4.01 -7.33
N TYR A 30 17.52 -3.51 -7.56
CA TYR A 30 18.66 -3.67 -6.65
C TYR A 30 18.80 -2.54 -5.65
N ASP A 31 18.34 -1.35 -6.01
CA ASP A 31 18.39 -0.15 -5.19
C ASP A 31 17.24 0.78 -5.56
N ALA A 32 16.69 1.47 -4.59
CA ALA A 32 15.71 2.53 -4.76
C ALA A 32 15.64 3.38 -3.48
N SER A 33 15.34 4.66 -3.65
CA SER A 33 15.04 5.56 -2.55
C SER A 33 13.58 5.45 -2.13
N LEU A 34 13.30 5.62 -0.85
CA LEU A 34 11.93 5.79 -0.39
C LEU A 34 11.44 7.21 -0.69
N ALA A 35 10.13 7.35 -0.86
CA ALA A 35 9.47 8.65 -0.95
C ALA A 35 9.75 9.50 0.31
N PRO A 36 9.77 10.84 0.18
CA PRO A 36 10.04 11.71 1.34
C PRO A 36 9.12 11.41 2.51
N GLY A 37 9.71 11.15 3.67
CA GLY A 37 9.00 10.85 4.92
C GLY A 37 8.42 9.42 5.03
N ALA A 38 8.56 8.57 4.01
CA ALA A 38 7.95 7.23 4.01
C ALA A 38 8.52 6.34 5.13
N ALA A 39 9.84 6.27 5.27
CA ALA A 39 10.45 5.44 6.32
C ALA A 39 9.97 5.81 7.71
N GLU A 40 9.97 7.11 8.02
CA GLU A 40 9.53 7.60 9.32
C GLU A 40 8.04 7.36 9.56
N THR A 41 7.20 7.59 8.52
CA THR A 41 5.76 7.32 8.59
C THR A 41 5.47 5.86 8.93
N ILE A 42 6.12 4.93 8.23
CA ILE A 42 5.94 3.50 8.46
C ILE A 42 6.42 3.10 9.87
N ARG A 43 7.58 3.61 10.33
CA ARG A 43 8.05 3.36 11.70
C ARG A 43 7.06 3.85 12.77
N GLN A 44 6.50 5.04 12.58
CA GLN A 44 5.53 5.61 13.51
C GLN A 44 4.22 4.81 13.52
N LEU A 45 3.71 4.39 12.37
CA LEU A 45 2.52 3.53 12.28
C LEU A 45 2.76 2.19 12.99
N LYS A 46 3.89 1.53 12.74
CA LYS A 46 4.25 0.27 13.43
C LYS A 46 4.39 0.46 14.93
N LYS A 47 5.09 1.51 15.37
CA LYS A 47 5.22 1.86 16.80
C LYS A 47 3.87 2.13 17.45
N ALA A 48 2.92 2.72 16.73
CA ALA A 48 1.56 2.95 17.21
C ALA A 48 0.68 1.68 17.23
N GLY A 49 1.16 0.56 16.69
CA GLY A 49 0.48 -0.75 16.72
C GLY A 49 -0.46 -1.00 15.55
N TYR A 50 -0.32 -0.28 14.42
CA TYR A 50 -1.07 -0.58 13.20
C TYR A 50 -0.55 -1.84 12.51
N THR A 51 -1.47 -2.62 11.97
CA THR A 51 -1.17 -3.73 11.06
C THR A 51 -1.01 -3.18 9.65
N ILE A 52 0.10 -3.51 8.98
CA ILE A 52 0.41 -3.04 7.63
C ILE A 52 0.72 -4.22 6.72
N ALA A 53 -0.01 -4.36 5.61
CA ALA A 53 0.30 -5.32 4.57
C ALA A 53 0.75 -4.59 3.29
N LEU A 54 1.86 -5.04 2.71
CA LEU A 54 2.26 -4.64 1.37
C LEU A 54 1.38 -5.39 0.35
N VAL A 55 0.73 -4.65 -0.56
CA VAL A 55 -0.06 -5.21 -1.66
C VAL A 55 0.45 -4.59 -2.95
N ALA A 56 1.38 -5.26 -3.62
CA ALA A 56 2.19 -4.67 -4.68
C ALA A 56 2.33 -5.58 -5.90
N ASP A 57 2.36 -4.97 -7.08
CA ASP A 57 2.59 -5.66 -8.35
C ASP A 57 4.08 -5.62 -8.69
N GLY A 58 4.71 -6.78 -8.92
CA GLY A 58 6.11 -6.90 -9.27
C GLY A 58 6.79 -8.14 -8.73
N LEU A 59 8.12 -8.11 -8.73
CA LEU A 59 8.97 -9.22 -8.29
C LEU A 59 9.21 -9.18 -6.77
N ALA A 60 8.95 -10.28 -6.09
CA ALA A 60 9.06 -10.39 -4.64
C ALA A 60 10.47 -10.06 -4.12
N GLU A 61 11.50 -10.48 -4.83
CA GLU A 61 12.88 -10.17 -4.47
C GLU A 61 13.16 -8.66 -4.47
N SER A 62 12.57 -7.90 -5.42
CA SER A 62 12.72 -6.45 -5.48
C SER A 62 12.24 -5.77 -4.20
N PHE A 63 11.03 -6.11 -3.75
CA PHE A 63 10.46 -5.51 -2.54
C PHE A 63 11.25 -5.88 -1.28
N ARG A 64 11.58 -7.17 -1.11
CA ARG A 64 12.40 -7.61 0.04
C ARG A 64 13.73 -6.90 0.08
N ARG A 65 14.39 -6.75 -1.07
CA ARG A 65 15.70 -6.10 -1.19
C ARG A 65 15.62 -4.61 -0.86
N VAL A 66 14.73 -3.88 -1.52
CA VAL A 66 14.58 -2.43 -1.31
C VAL A 66 14.23 -2.12 0.14
N TYR A 67 13.24 -2.79 0.72
CA TYR A 67 12.84 -2.50 2.10
C TYR A 67 13.88 -2.92 3.14
N SER A 68 14.65 -4.00 2.91
CA SER A 68 15.77 -4.38 3.79
C SER A 68 16.93 -3.38 3.80
N MET A 69 17.02 -2.49 2.81
CA MET A 69 18.01 -1.41 2.81
C MET A 69 17.62 -0.23 3.70
N HIS A 70 16.33 -0.07 3.98
CA HIS A 70 15.78 1.09 4.70
C HIS A 70 15.24 0.75 6.10
N PHE A 71 15.09 -0.53 6.41
CA PHE A 71 14.56 -1.03 7.68
C PHE A 71 15.40 -2.21 8.16
N ASP A 72 15.63 -2.30 9.46
CA ASP A 72 16.36 -3.42 10.08
C ASP A 72 15.60 -4.76 9.91
N GLU A 73 14.27 -4.69 9.98
CA GLU A 73 13.37 -5.79 9.65
C GLU A 73 12.31 -5.28 8.67
N LEU A 74 11.76 -6.18 7.83
CA LEU A 74 10.67 -5.82 6.93
C LEU A 74 9.48 -5.28 7.73
N PRO A 75 8.98 -4.08 7.42
CA PRO A 75 8.00 -3.40 8.27
C PRO A 75 6.55 -3.86 8.04
N PHE A 76 6.34 -4.92 7.29
CA PHE A 76 5.03 -5.42 6.90
C PHE A 76 4.66 -6.69 7.65
N ASP A 77 3.43 -6.76 8.14
CA ASP A 77 2.86 -7.95 8.79
C ASP A 77 2.42 -9.02 7.77
N ALA A 78 2.21 -8.61 6.50
CA ALA A 78 1.93 -9.46 5.36
C ALA A 78 2.45 -8.83 4.07
N MET A 79 2.72 -9.63 3.04
CA MET A 79 3.15 -9.18 1.73
C MET A 79 2.42 -9.98 0.64
N ALA A 80 1.39 -9.39 0.03
CA ALA A 80 0.73 -9.92 -1.15
C ALA A 80 1.38 -9.31 -2.39
N ILE A 81 2.19 -10.09 -3.07
CA ILE A 81 2.98 -9.66 -4.23
C ILE A 81 2.51 -10.42 -5.46
N SER A 82 2.29 -9.74 -6.58
CA SER A 82 1.68 -10.31 -7.78
C SER A 82 2.44 -11.50 -8.35
N GLU A 83 3.78 -11.53 -8.26
CA GLU A 83 4.57 -12.70 -8.67
C GLU A 83 4.20 -13.97 -7.88
N GLU A 84 3.92 -13.84 -6.58
CA GLU A 84 3.58 -14.95 -5.70
C GLU A 84 2.08 -15.30 -5.76
N VAL A 85 1.22 -14.29 -5.95
CA VAL A 85 -0.24 -14.45 -6.06
C VAL A 85 -0.66 -14.99 -7.42
N GLY A 86 0.10 -14.66 -8.48
CA GLY A 86 -0.18 -15.03 -9.87
C GLY A 86 -1.14 -14.11 -10.60
N GLU A 87 -1.56 -13.01 -9.97
CA GLU A 87 -2.41 -11.97 -10.54
C GLU A 87 -1.95 -10.58 -10.04
N GLU A 88 -2.28 -9.54 -10.81
CA GLU A 88 -2.01 -8.14 -10.45
C GLU A 88 -3.29 -7.44 -9.99
N LYS A 89 -3.15 -6.32 -9.25
CA LYS A 89 -4.26 -5.39 -9.01
C LYS A 89 -4.79 -4.87 -10.36
N PRO A 90 -6.11 -4.72 -10.56
CA PRO A 90 -7.17 -4.68 -9.55
C PRO A 90 -7.80 -6.03 -9.19
N SER A 91 -7.17 -7.17 -9.50
CA SER A 91 -7.72 -8.47 -9.15
C SER A 91 -8.02 -8.57 -7.64
N PRO A 92 -9.22 -9.06 -7.25
CA PRO A 92 -9.56 -9.27 -5.84
C PRO A 92 -8.62 -10.23 -5.14
N ARG A 93 -7.98 -11.15 -5.87
CA ARG A 93 -7.03 -12.14 -5.31
C ARG A 93 -5.83 -11.50 -4.62
N MET A 94 -5.41 -10.31 -5.05
CA MET A 94 -4.35 -9.56 -4.39
C MET A 94 -4.75 -9.14 -2.96
N PHE A 95 -5.97 -8.68 -2.80
CA PHE A 95 -6.51 -8.26 -1.49
C PHE A 95 -6.87 -9.46 -0.61
N GLU A 96 -7.42 -10.53 -1.22
CA GLU A 96 -7.69 -11.81 -0.54
C GLU A 96 -6.40 -12.40 0.02
N ALA A 97 -5.33 -12.45 -0.77
CA ALA A 97 -4.03 -12.98 -0.34
C ALA A 97 -3.48 -12.22 0.89
N ALA A 98 -3.61 -10.89 0.92
CA ALA A 98 -3.21 -10.10 2.09
C ALA A 98 -4.10 -10.40 3.30
N MET A 99 -5.41 -10.54 3.11
CA MET A 99 -6.34 -10.92 4.19
C MET A 99 -6.02 -12.30 4.74
N ASP A 100 -5.78 -13.29 3.88
CA ASP A 100 -5.47 -14.67 4.27
C ASP A 100 -4.17 -14.74 5.11
N GLN A 101 -3.12 -14.03 4.68
CA GLN A 101 -1.86 -13.96 5.43
C GLN A 101 -2.03 -13.34 6.82
N LEU A 102 -2.96 -12.41 6.98
CA LEU A 102 -3.28 -11.75 8.24
C LEU A 102 -4.35 -12.50 9.08
N GLY A 103 -4.90 -13.59 8.56
CA GLY A 103 -6.00 -14.33 9.21
C GLY A 103 -7.30 -13.53 9.33
N LEU A 104 -7.56 -12.63 8.36
CA LEU A 104 -8.75 -11.79 8.32
C LEU A 104 -9.92 -12.51 7.64
N THR A 105 -11.11 -12.05 7.95
CA THR A 105 -12.39 -12.56 7.42
C THR A 105 -13.11 -11.47 6.62
N PRO A 106 -14.14 -11.78 5.81
CA PRO A 106 -14.92 -10.76 5.14
C PRO A 106 -15.51 -9.66 6.06
N ALA A 107 -15.75 -9.97 7.33
CA ALA A 107 -16.23 -8.98 8.31
C ALA A 107 -15.21 -7.88 8.61
N ASP A 108 -13.93 -8.16 8.37
CA ASP A 108 -12.84 -7.20 8.60
C ASP A 108 -12.68 -6.14 7.51
N LYS A 109 -13.35 -6.30 6.36
CA LYS A 109 -13.23 -5.37 5.22
C LYS A 109 -13.51 -3.92 5.59
N SER A 110 -14.47 -3.67 6.47
CA SER A 110 -14.85 -2.32 6.90
C SER A 110 -13.73 -1.55 7.61
N ARG A 111 -12.72 -2.25 8.11
CA ARG A 111 -11.57 -1.67 8.81
C ARG A 111 -10.27 -1.71 8.01
N ILE A 112 -10.33 -2.02 6.71
CA ILE A 112 -9.17 -2.04 5.82
C ILE A 112 -9.16 -0.74 5.00
N LEU A 113 -7.99 -0.11 4.92
CA LEU A 113 -7.69 1.03 4.05
C LEU A 113 -6.62 0.61 3.05
N MET A 114 -6.92 0.65 1.74
CA MET A 114 -5.90 0.53 0.69
C MET A 114 -5.33 1.91 0.36
N VAL A 115 -4.02 2.04 0.39
CA VAL A 115 -3.28 3.25 0.01
C VAL A 115 -2.43 2.95 -1.20
N GLY A 116 -2.62 3.69 -2.29
CA GLY A 116 -1.83 3.51 -3.50
C GLY A 116 -1.93 4.70 -4.46
N ASN A 117 -1.11 4.72 -5.49
CA ASN A 117 -0.99 5.85 -6.43
C ASN A 117 -1.70 5.65 -7.76
N ASN A 118 -2.29 4.49 -8.00
CA ASN A 118 -2.84 4.13 -9.31
C ASN A 118 -4.36 3.95 -9.24
N LEU A 119 -5.10 4.84 -9.92
CA LEU A 119 -6.56 4.82 -9.94
C LEU A 119 -7.12 3.52 -10.51
N SER A 120 -6.52 3.00 -11.60
CA SER A 120 -7.01 1.81 -12.30
C SER A 120 -6.62 0.48 -11.63
N ARG A 121 -5.69 0.48 -10.69
CA ARG A 121 -5.22 -0.69 -9.96
C ARG A 121 -5.63 -0.65 -8.49
N ASP A 122 -5.07 0.30 -7.75
CA ASP A 122 -5.25 0.40 -6.29
C ASP A 122 -6.66 0.82 -5.92
N ILE A 123 -7.14 1.91 -6.54
CA ILE A 123 -8.41 2.52 -6.15
C ILE A 123 -9.59 1.72 -6.69
N ILE A 124 -9.63 1.39 -7.98
CA ILE A 124 -10.67 0.50 -8.54
C ILE A 124 -10.67 -0.84 -7.80
N GLY A 125 -9.49 -1.42 -7.56
CA GLY A 125 -9.37 -2.69 -6.86
C GLY A 125 -9.98 -2.63 -5.47
N ALA A 126 -9.62 -1.64 -4.68
CA ALA A 126 -10.15 -1.44 -3.33
C ALA A 126 -11.67 -1.21 -3.34
N ASN A 127 -12.16 -0.32 -4.20
CA ASN A 127 -13.58 0.02 -4.30
C ASN A 127 -14.42 -1.19 -4.70
N ARG A 128 -13.98 -1.98 -5.69
CA ARG A 128 -14.66 -3.23 -6.10
C ARG A 128 -14.58 -4.31 -5.03
N PHE A 129 -13.48 -4.37 -4.29
CA PHE A 129 -13.29 -5.32 -3.21
C PHE A 129 -14.13 -4.98 -1.97
N GLY A 130 -14.61 -3.73 -1.85
CA GLY A 130 -15.44 -3.24 -0.75
C GLY A 130 -14.63 -2.86 0.49
N ILE A 131 -13.43 -2.31 0.30
CA ILE A 131 -12.59 -1.71 1.33
C ILE A 131 -12.40 -0.23 1.06
N ARG A 132 -12.01 0.54 2.07
CA ARG A 132 -11.72 1.98 1.91
C ARG A 132 -10.47 2.20 1.05
N SER A 133 -10.45 3.32 0.32
CA SER A 133 -9.36 3.67 -0.59
C SER A 133 -8.80 5.07 -0.34
N ALA A 134 -7.48 5.21 -0.43
CA ALA A 134 -6.77 6.48 -0.36
C ALA A 134 -5.78 6.60 -1.52
N LEU A 135 -5.95 7.62 -2.34
CA LEU A 135 -5.01 7.94 -3.42
C LEU A 135 -3.79 8.65 -2.84
N MET A 136 -2.60 8.09 -3.06
CA MET A 136 -1.32 8.74 -2.77
C MET A 136 -0.87 9.54 -3.98
N ALA A 137 -0.87 10.86 -3.89
CA ALA A 137 -0.75 11.75 -5.04
C ALA A 137 0.56 12.57 -5.09
N TRP A 138 1.62 12.15 -4.35
CA TRP A 138 2.88 12.88 -4.35
C TRP A 138 3.68 12.73 -5.67
N SER A 139 3.49 11.63 -6.40
CA SER A 139 4.14 11.37 -7.68
C SER A 139 3.11 11.30 -8.81
N PRO A 140 3.17 12.20 -9.81
CA PRO A 140 2.19 12.25 -10.89
C PRO A 140 2.55 11.30 -12.05
N ARG A 141 3.07 10.10 -11.77
CA ARG A 141 3.41 9.11 -12.80
C ARG A 141 2.19 8.65 -13.58
N TYR A 142 1.07 8.48 -12.89
CA TYR A 142 -0.21 8.11 -13.45
C TYR A 142 -1.21 9.26 -13.39
N ARG A 143 -2.32 9.11 -14.08
CA ARG A 143 -3.44 10.02 -13.96
C ARG A 143 -3.93 10.08 -12.51
N MET A 144 -4.10 11.29 -11.98
CA MET A 144 -4.50 11.53 -10.58
C MET A 144 -5.95 11.98 -10.43
N GLU A 145 -6.63 12.27 -11.54
CA GLU A 145 -8.05 12.69 -11.54
C GLU A 145 -8.93 11.51 -11.98
N PRO A 146 -9.92 11.11 -11.15
CA PRO A 146 -10.87 10.05 -11.48
C PRO A 146 -11.74 10.42 -12.69
N GLU A 147 -12.02 9.44 -13.54
CA GLU A 147 -12.96 9.57 -14.68
C GLU A 147 -14.25 8.79 -14.46
N SER A 148 -14.35 8.03 -13.38
CA SER A 148 -15.52 7.24 -13.02
C SER A 148 -15.72 7.17 -11.51
N ALA A 149 -16.92 6.75 -11.08
CA ALA A 149 -17.19 6.51 -9.66
C ALA A 149 -16.29 5.41 -9.08
N GLU A 150 -15.95 4.38 -9.85
CA GLU A 150 -15.06 3.29 -9.40
C GLU A 150 -13.63 3.76 -9.16
N GLU A 151 -13.18 4.82 -9.84
CA GLU A 151 -11.86 5.43 -9.67
C GLU A 151 -11.82 6.49 -8.57
N THR A 152 -12.97 6.86 -8.00
CA THR A 152 -13.04 7.90 -6.98
C THR A 152 -12.57 7.34 -5.63
N PRO A 153 -11.44 7.83 -5.08
CA PRO A 153 -10.96 7.40 -3.77
C PRO A 153 -11.80 8.03 -2.65
N ASP A 154 -11.90 7.34 -1.52
CA ASP A 154 -12.51 7.92 -0.31
C ASP A 154 -11.66 9.06 0.26
N TYR A 155 -10.33 8.97 0.10
CA TYR A 155 -9.36 9.96 0.61
C TYR A 155 -8.28 10.23 -0.44
N ARG A 156 -7.68 11.43 -0.34
CA ARG A 156 -6.52 11.83 -1.13
C ARG A 156 -5.42 12.32 -0.19
N LEU A 157 -4.20 11.84 -0.41
CA LEU A 157 -3.00 12.19 0.34
C LEU A 157 -1.98 12.80 -0.62
N GLU A 158 -1.49 14.00 -0.31
CA GLU A 158 -0.50 14.70 -1.15
C GLU A 158 0.95 14.34 -0.80
N ASN A 159 1.16 13.67 0.33
CA ASN A 159 2.46 13.15 0.76
C ASN A 159 2.27 12.00 1.76
N VAL A 160 3.33 11.19 1.91
CA VAL A 160 3.26 10.00 2.77
C VAL A 160 3.00 10.32 4.24
N PRO A 161 3.59 11.36 4.86
CA PRO A 161 3.30 11.71 6.25
C PRO A 161 1.84 12.00 6.58
N GLN A 162 1.02 12.44 5.61
CA GLN A 162 -0.42 12.66 5.83
C GLN A 162 -1.17 11.37 6.20
N LEU A 163 -0.61 10.20 5.87
CA LEU A 163 -1.18 8.90 6.26
C LEU A 163 -1.28 8.74 7.77
N LEU A 164 -0.34 9.31 8.55
CA LEU A 164 -0.41 9.28 10.02
C LEU A 164 -1.68 9.93 10.55
N LYS A 165 -2.02 11.11 10.01
CA LYS A 165 -3.22 11.84 10.42
C LYS A 165 -4.49 11.11 9.96
N LEU A 166 -4.51 10.58 8.75
CA LEU A 166 -5.65 9.82 8.25
C LEU A 166 -5.87 8.55 9.08
N ALA A 167 -4.81 7.79 9.35
CA ALA A 167 -4.89 6.57 10.17
C ALA A 167 -5.42 6.85 11.57
N ALA A 168 -4.95 7.92 12.22
CA ALA A 168 -5.44 8.33 13.53
C ALA A 168 -6.93 8.70 13.49
N LYS A 169 -7.36 9.47 12.49
CA LYS A 169 -8.78 9.84 12.30
C LYS A 169 -9.66 8.60 12.13
N LEU A 170 -9.27 7.67 11.27
CA LEU A 170 -10.05 6.46 11.01
C LEU A 170 -10.08 5.52 12.21
N GLU A 171 -9.00 5.45 12.99
CA GLU A 171 -8.96 4.66 14.23
C GLU A 171 -9.93 5.19 15.29
N GLU A 172 -10.22 6.50 15.32
CA GLU A 172 -11.20 7.07 16.23
C GLU A 172 -12.63 6.60 15.91
N GLU A 173 -12.95 6.36 14.63
CA GLU A 173 -14.28 5.84 14.21
C GLU A 173 -14.59 4.44 14.75
N TYR A 174 -13.59 3.68 15.21
CA TYR A 174 -13.78 2.34 15.80
C TYR A 174 -13.85 2.33 17.34
N ARG A 175 -13.81 3.51 17.98
CA ARG A 175 -13.89 3.63 19.43
C ARG A 175 -15.30 3.90 19.95
N ASP A 176 -16.19 4.26 19.04
CA ASP A 176 -17.61 4.50 19.30
C ASP A 176 -18.45 3.24 19.00
#